data_8b1d14f4124a7574febef5857235ec2a
#
_entry.id   8b1d14f4124a7574febef5857235ec2a
#
_cell.length_a   1.000
_cell.length_b   1.000
_cell.length_c   1.000
_cell.angle_alpha   90.00
_cell.angle_beta   90.00
_cell.angle_gamma   90.00
#
_symmetry.space_group_name_H-M   'P 1'
#
loop_
_entity.id
_entity.type
_entity.pdbx_description
1 polymer ?
#
loop_
_entity_poly.entity_id
_entity_poly.type
_entity_poly.pdbx_seq_one_letter_code
_entity_poly.pdbx_strand_id
1 'polypeptide(L)'
;FFIEFSEYCQKAIDRDIFLPKEYIEKLYNPFIELAYQIIIAKNIFDSISGVVIAGYGTTELFPSLISYEISYLIDTEIKMKITNETSVDLINSDASIVPFAQSDMISTVLTGMDPIMSEFISTSIIELEELTGDTKNTLIDSITTQQKLQFINPILEVIRTLALPELANVAETLVNLTSFKRHISDSLETVGGPVDVLVISKGDGPIWISRKEYFDISKNIEYYNRKRR
;
A
#
# COMPACT_ATOMS: atom_id res chain seq x y z
N PHE A 1 13.16 -15.59 21.43
CA PHE A 1 13.77 -14.78 20.35
C PHE A 1 14.97 -13.94 20.84
N PHE A 2 14.80 -13.03 21.86
CA PHE A 2 15.94 -12.21 22.34
C PHE A 2 17.11 -13.06 22.85
N ILE A 3 16.83 -14.12 23.62
CA ILE A 3 17.83 -15.05 24.17
C ILE A 3 18.53 -15.79 23.02
N GLU A 4 17.80 -16.32 22.08
CA GLU A 4 18.34 -17.05 20.91
C GLU A 4 19.16 -16.14 20.00
N PHE A 5 18.69 -14.90 19.76
CA PHE A 5 19.43 -13.89 19.02
C PHE A 5 20.73 -13.51 19.72
N SER A 6 20.71 -13.35 21.03
CA SER A 6 21.90 -13.09 21.84
C SER A 6 22.91 -14.24 21.75
N GLU A 7 22.47 -15.50 21.83
CA GLU A 7 23.33 -16.68 21.68
C GLU A 7 23.91 -16.79 20.27
N TYR A 8 23.14 -16.47 19.23
CA TYR A 8 23.62 -16.44 17.86
C TYR A 8 24.71 -15.39 17.65
N CYS A 9 24.50 -14.17 18.15
CA CYS A 9 25.48 -13.10 18.08
C CYS A 9 26.76 -13.45 18.87
N GLN A 10 26.64 -14.08 20.04
CA GLN A 10 27.81 -14.54 20.79
C GLN A 10 28.65 -15.54 19.99
N LYS A 11 28.01 -16.52 19.35
CA LYS A 11 28.68 -17.51 18.50
C LYS A 11 29.35 -16.88 17.26
N ALA A 12 28.75 -15.80 16.71
CA ALA A 12 29.33 -15.07 15.58
C ALA A 12 30.55 -14.25 16.01
N ILE A 13 30.47 -13.57 17.15
CA ILE A 13 31.56 -12.78 17.73
C ILE A 13 32.74 -13.66 18.10
N ASP A 14 32.53 -14.82 18.69
CA ASP A 14 33.57 -15.76 19.08
C ASP A 14 34.35 -16.33 17.89
N ARG A 15 33.85 -16.23 16.66
CA ARG A 15 34.50 -16.76 15.46
C ARG A 15 35.45 -15.81 14.75
N ASP A 16 35.18 -14.49 14.73
CA ASP A 16 35.80 -13.61 13.73
C ASP A 16 36.30 -12.24 14.23
N ILE A 17 36.32 -11.92 15.54
CA ILE A 17 36.68 -10.58 15.99
C ILE A 17 38.00 -10.56 16.77
N PHE A 18 39.00 -9.87 16.23
CA PHE A 18 40.31 -9.56 16.84
C PHE A 18 40.22 -8.42 17.91
N LEU A 19 39.20 -8.41 18.75
CA LEU A 19 39.07 -7.44 19.83
C LEU A 19 39.44 -8.07 21.17
N PRO A 20 40.15 -7.34 22.09
CA PRO A 20 40.40 -7.81 23.44
C PRO A 20 39.08 -8.17 24.16
N LYS A 21 39.06 -9.31 24.85
CA LYS A 21 37.85 -9.83 25.55
C LYS A 21 37.16 -8.81 26.45
N GLU A 22 37.94 -7.95 27.12
CA GLU A 22 37.40 -6.89 28.00
C GLU A 22 36.50 -5.87 27.26
N TYR A 23 36.82 -5.57 25.99
CA TYR A 23 36.00 -4.67 25.16
C TYR A 23 34.78 -5.39 24.63
N ILE A 24 34.88 -6.68 24.29
CA ILE A 24 33.76 -7.49 23.84
C ILE A 24 32.71 -7.58 24.96
N GLU A 25 33.11 -7.89 26.19
CA GLU A 25 32.22 -7.99 27.33
C GLU A 25 31.50 -6.67 27.66
N LYS A 26 32.16 -5.54 27.54
CA LYS A 26 31.59 -4.21 27.80
C LYS A 26 30.61 -3.75 26.71
N LEU A 27 30.88 -4.06 25.44
CA LEU A 27 30.10 -3.60 24.30
C LEU A 27 29.01 -4.60 23.89
N TYR A 28 29.16 -5.86 24.30
CA TYR A 28 28.26 -6.93 23.86
C TYR A 28 26.79 -6.66 24.21
N ASN A 29 26.48 -6.46 25.48
CA ASN A 29 25.09 -6.25 25.92
C ASN A 29 24.45 -4.99 25.31
N PRO A 30 25.11 -3.79 25.29
CA PRO A 30 24.58 -2.62 24.61
C PRO A 30 24.39 -2.83 23.10
N PHE A 31 25.29 -3.57 22.45
CA PHE A 31 25.18 -3.86 21.01
C PHE A 31 24.00 -4.79 20.71
N ILE A 32 23.85 -5.87 21.49
CA ILE A 32 22.71 -6.79 21.36
C ILE A 32 21.38 -6.08 21.61
N GLU A 33 21.31 -5.24 22.65
CA GLU A 33 20.10 -4.47 22.93
C GLU A 33 19.79 -3.50 21.79
N LEU A 34 20.77 -2.78 21.27
CA LEU A 34 20.59 -1.89 20.13
C LEU A 34 20.14 -2.65 18.88
N ALA A 35 20.79 -3.77 18.56
CA ALA A 35 20.44 -4.61 17.43
C ALA A 35 19.01 -5.16 17.58
N TYR A 36 18.65 -5.60 18.77
CA TYR A 36 17.28 -6.04 19.07
C TYR A 36 16.28 -4.90 18.88
N GLN A 37 16.56 -3.71 19.42
CA GLN A 37 15.69 -2.54 19.26
C GLN A 37 15.51 -2.15 17.79
N ILE A 38 16.56 -2.24 16.98
CA ILE A 38 16.49 -2.02 15.53
C ILE A 38 15.60 -3.07 14.85
N ILE A 39 15.73 -4.34 15.26
CA ILE A 39 14.95 -5.46 14.69
C ILE A 39 13.47 -5.33 15.03
N ILE A 40 13.13 -5.01 16.29
CA ILE A 40 11.73 -4.86 16.70
C ILE A 40 11.11 -3.51 16.35
N ALA A 41 11.92 -2.50 16.05
CA ALA A 41 11.42 -1.20 15.63
C ALA A 41 10.47 -1.36 14.44
N LYS A 42 9.37 -0.61 14.46
CA LYS A 42 8.37 -0.62 13.38
C LYS A 42 8.88 0.02 12.07
N ASN A 43 10.14 0.46 12.04
CA ASN A 43 10.76 1.00 10.84
C ASN A 43 10.99 -0.12 9.83
N ILE A 44 10.64 0.16 8.58
CA ILE A 44 10.76 -0.76 7.45
C ILE A 44 12.01 -0.37 6.68
N PHE A 45 12.83 -1.35 6.32
CA PHE A 45 14.04 -1.17 5.52
C PHE A 45 13.71 -1.37 4.03
N ASP A 46 14.67 -1.07 3.15
CA ASP A 46 14.53 -0.86 1.71
C ASP A 46 13.81 -1.94 0.87
N SER A 47 13.68 -3.16 1.37
CA SER A 47 12.97 -4.23 0.65
C SER A 47 11.58 -4.45 1.23
N ILE A 48 10.57 -3.96 0.55
CA ILE A 48 9.17 -3.99 1.01
C ILE A 48 8.32 -4.82 0.07
N SER A 49 7.51 -5.72 0.66
CA SER A 49 6.41 -6.39 -0.02
C SER A 49 5.08 -5.90 0.54
N GLY A 50 4.19 -5.44 -0.34
CA GLY A 50 2.84 -5.05 0.04
C GLY A 50 1.89 -6.25 0.09
N VAL A 51 1.11 -6.36 1.15
CA VAL A 51 0.00 -7.33 1.25
C VAL A 51 -1.28 -6.58 1.59
N VAL A 52 -2.32 -6.82 0.81
CA VAL A 52 -3.64 -6.23 0.99
C VAL A 52 -4.64 -7.31 1.27
N ILE A 53 -5.42 -7.16 2.34
CA ILE A 53 -6.53 -8.02 2.69
C ILE A 53 -7.79 -7.18 2.64
N ALA A 54 -8.75 -7.58 1.80
CA ALA A 54 -10.01 -6.88 1.65
C ALA A 54 -11.18 -7.86 1.63
N GLY A 55 -12.30 -7.49 2.21
CA GLY A 55 -13.48 -8.33 2.21
C GLY A 55 -14.51 -7.93 3.25
N TYR A 56 -15.38 -8.89 3.58
CA TYR A 56 -16.44 -8.76 4.57
C TYR A 56 -16.22 -9.75 5.70
N GLY A 57 -16.27 -9.26 6.93
CA GLY A 57 -16.39 -10.14 8.08
C GLY A 57 -17.77 -10.82 8.14
N THR A 58 -17.87 -11.92 8.87
CA THR A 58 -19.09 -12.75 8.95
C THR A 58 -20.31 -11.94 9.43
N THR A 59 -20.09 -11.03 10.37
CA THR A 59 -21.12 -10.17 10.97
C THR A 59 -21.14 -8.74 10.42
N GLU A 60 -20.14 -8.37 9.60
CA GLU A 60 -20.02 -7.02 9.04
C GLU A 60 -20.97 -6.82 7.86
N LEU A 61 -21.58 -5.64 7.79
CA LEU A 61 -22.47 -5.25 6.67
C LEU A 61 -21.67 -4.61 5.54
N PHE A 62 -20.56 -3.97 5.86
CA PHE A 62 -19.71 -3.22 4.94
C PHE A 62 -18.34 -3.87 4.80
N PRO A 63 -17.65 -3.66 3.68
CA PRO A 63 -16.32 -4.18 3.48
C PRO A 63 -15.28 -3.42 4.29
N SER A 64 -14.23 -4.12 4.69
CA SER A 64 -13.02 -3.55 5.25
C SER A 64 -11.80 -3.94 4.42
N LEU A 65 -10.75 -3.12 4.53
CA LEU A 65 -9.50 -3.31 3.85
C LEU A 65 -8.35 -2.97 4.81
N ILE A 66 -7.37 -3.85 4.89
CA ILE A 66 -6.13 -3.61 5.63
C ILE A 66 -4.96 -3.87 4.69
N SER A 67 -4.00 -2.95 4.67
CA SER A 67 -2.75 -3.12 3.94
C SER A 67 -1.56 -3.17 4.89
N TYR A 68 -0.63 -4.06 4.55
CA TYR A 68 0.61 -4.28 5.28
C TYR A 68 1.80 -4.04 4.36
N GLU A 69 2.83 -3.41 4.89
CA GLU A 69 4.18 -3.47 4.37
C GLU A 69 4.97 -4.50 5.17
N ILE A 70 5.53 -5.48 4.48
CA ILE A 70 6.31 -6.57 5.04
C ILE A 70 7.76 -6.41 4.56
N SER A 71 8.72 -6.32 5.48
CA SER A 71 10.15 -6.21 5.15
C SER A 71 10.85 -7.56 5.19
N TYR A 72 10.82 -8.21 6.34
CA TYR A 72 11.63 -9.41 6.59
C TYR A 72 10.86 -10.42 7.42
N LEU A 73 11.24 -11.69 7.25
CA LEU A 73 10.98 -12.77 8.17
C LEU A 73 12.25 -13.00 9.00
N ILE A 74 12.16 -12.81 10.30
CA ILE A 74 13.27 -13.03 11.23
C ILE A 74 12.87 -14.22 12.10
N ASP A 75 13.47 -15.39 11.84
CA ASP A 75 13.06 -16.66 12.40
C ASP A 75 11.57 -16.93 12.11
N THR A 76 10.71 -16.90 13.11
CA THR A 76 9.25 -17.08 12.99
C THR A 76 8.46 -15.77 13.02
N GLU A 77 9.12 -14.63 13.25
CA GLU A 77 8.49 -13.33 13.38
C GLU A 77 8.54 -12.55 12.08
N ILE A 78 7.38 -12.07 11.63
CA ILE A 78 7.26 -11.23 10.43
C ILE A 78 7.38 -9.77 10.84
N LYS A 79 8.38 -9.08 10.31
CA LYS A 79 8.50 -7.63 10.45
C LYS A 79 7.55 -6.94 9.48
N MET A 80 6.44 -6.43 10.01
CA MET A 80 5.40 -5.78 9.23
C MET A 80 4.88 -4.52 9.91
N LYS A 81 4.33 -3.63 9.08
CA LYS A 81 3.66 -2.40 9.49
C LYS A 81 2.32 -2.29 8.77
N ILE A 82 1.27 -1.93 9.49
CA ILE A 82 -0.01 -1.54 8.88
C ILE A 82 0.18 -0.16 8.24
N THR A 83 -0.08 -0.05 6.95
CA THR A 83 0.04 1.20 6.18
C THR A 83 -1.29 1.85 5.91
N ASN A 84 -2.34 1.06 5.79
CA ASN A 84 -3.69 1.56 5.60
C ASN A 84 -4.69 0.61 6.26
N GLU A 85 -5.67 1.19 6.94
CA GLU A 85 -6.83 0.50 7.46
C GLU A 85 -8.06 1.34 7.09
N THR A 86 -8.89 0.79 6.23
CA THR A 86 -10.09 1.47 5.71
C THR A 86 -11.29 0.57 5.92
N SER A 87 -12.28 1.08 6.61
CA SER A 87 -13.60 0.47 6.72
C SER A 87 -14.65 1.40 6.10
N VAL A 88 -15.53 0.84 5.33
CA VAL A 88 -16.72 1.56 4.84
C VAL A 88 -17.77 1.53 5.93
N ASP A 89 -18.39 2.66 6.23
CA ASP A 89 -19.51 2.78 7.15
C ASP A 89 -20.50 3.86 6.66
N LEU A 90 -21.72 3.84 7.19
CA LEU A 90 -22.78 4.79 6.77
C LEU A 90 -22.59 6.21 7.30
N ILE A 91 -21.67 6.44 8.23
CA ILE A 91 -21.59 7.71 8.96
C ILE A 91 -20.38 8.52 8.46
N ASN A 92 -19.22 7.86 8.37
CA ASN A 92 -17.95 8.55 8.15
C ASN A 92 -17.41 8.37 6.71
N SER A 93 -17.62 7.20 6.11
CA SER A 93 -17.09 6.88 4.79
C SER A 93 -17.91 5.78 4.13
N ASP A 94 -18.82 6.15 3.26
CA ASP A 94 -19.69 5.23 2.53
C ASP A 94 -19.10 4.75 1.19
N ALA A 95 -17.96 5.30 0.77
CA ALA A 95 -17.16 4.84 -0.37
C ALA A 95 -15.69 5.22 -0.19
N SER A 96 -14.79 4.42 -0.77
CA SER A 96 -13.35 4.70 -0.77
C SER A 96 -12.68 4.15 -2.03
N ILE A 97 -11.64 4.84 -2.51
CA ILE A 97 -10.69 4.36 -3.51
C ILE A 97 -9.32 4.32 -2.85
N VAL A 98 -8.73 3.13 -2.78
CA VAL A 98 -7.41 2.94 -2.16
C VAL A 98 -6.44 2.40 -3.21
N PRO A 99 -5.56 3.26 -3.77
CA PRO A 99 -4.55 2.82 -4.71
C PRO A 99 -3.40 2.12 -3.99
N PHE A 100 -2.84 1.09 -4.62
CA PHE A 100 -1.65 0.38 -4.16
C PHE A 100 -0.56 0.44 -5.21
N ALA A 101 0.70 0.40 -4.77
CA ALA A 101 1.91 0.53 -5.57
C ALA A 101 2.02 1.89 -6.26
N GLN A 102 1.61 2.01 -7.51
CA GLN A 102 1.71 3.25 -8.28
C GLN A 102 0.43 4.07 -8.16
N SER A 103 0.40 5.00 -7.23
CA SER A 103 -0.79 5.77 -6.86
C SER A 103 -0.86 7.18 -7.46
N ASP A 104 0.22 7.65 -8.08
CA ASP A 104 0.38 9.04 -8.53
C ASP A 104 -0.72 9.49 -9.52
N MET A 105 -1.06 8.64 -10.50
CA MET A 105 -2.12 8.96 -11.47
C MET A 105 -3.50 8.95 -10.82
N ILE A 106 -3.76 7.97 -9.97
CA ILE A 106 -5.05 7.87 -9.26
C ILE A 106 -5.20 9.07 -8.31
N SER A 107 -4.14 9.43 -7.59
CA SER A 107 -4.12 10.62 -6.75
C SER A 107 -4.39 11.89 -7.56
N THR A 108 -3.77 12.02 -8.75
CA THR A 108 -4.03 13.17 -9.65
C THR A 108 -5.51 13.25 -10.04
N VAL A 109 -6.14 12.14 -10.39
CA VAL A 109 -7.56 12.10 -10.75
C VAL A 109 -8.43 12.46 -9.55
N LEU A 110 -8.13 11.91 -8.37
CA LEU A 110 -8.93 12.12 -7.16
C LEU A 110 -8.78 13.53 -6.58
N THR A 111 -7.59 14.13 -6.62
CA THR A 111 -7.32 15.43 -5.99
C THR A 111 -7.32 16.60 -6.97
N GLY A 112 -7.36 16.31 -8.28
CA GLY A 112 -7.24 17.32 -9.32
C GLY A 112 -5.82 17.89 -9.47
N MET A 113 -4.81 17.30 -8.80
CA MET A 113 -3.44 17.80 -8.80
C MET A 113 -2.43 16.66 -8.73
N ASP A 114 -1.35 16.77 -9.50
CA ASP A 114 -0.24 15.81 -9.43
C ASP A 114 0.43 15.87 -8.05
N PRO A 115 0.75 14.73 -7.40
CA PRO A 115 1.36 14.69 -6.08
C PRO A 115 2.67 15.50 -5.96
N ILE A 116 3.52 15.48 -6.99
CA ILE A 116 4.77 16.25 -7.01
C ILE A 116 4.47 17.75 -6.99
N MET A 117 3.46 18.19 -7.73
CA MET A 117 3.04 19.59 -7.74
C MET A 117 2.43 19.99 -6.38
N SER A 118 1.65 19.11 -5.77
CA SER A 118 1.09 19.32 -4.44
C SER A 118 2.18 19.49 -3.38
N GLU A 119 3.20 18.64 -3.41
CA GLU A 119 4.37 18.71 -2.52
C GLU A 119 5.16 19.99 -2.75
N PHE A 120 5.42 20.35 -4.02
CA PHE A 120 6.10 21.61 -4.36
C PHE A 120 5.38 22.82 -3.83
N ILE A 121 4.06 22.92 -3.98
CA ILE A 121 3.25 24.02 -3.47
C ILE A 121 3.32 24.08 -1.94
N SER A 122 3.15 22.94 -1.26
CA SER A 122 3.20 22.86 0.20
C SER A 122 4.57 23.26 0.73
N THR A 123 5.65 22.79 0.13
CA THR A 123 7.02 23.16 0.49
C THR A 123 7.28 24.63 0.26
N SER A 124 6.86 25.17 -0.89
CA SER A 124 6.99 26.59 -1.19
C SER A 124 6.27 27.48 -0.17
N ILE A 125 5.07 27.09 0.28
CA ILE A 125 4.34 27.81 1.33
C ILE A 125 5.10 27.76 2.66
N ILE A 126 5.67 26.61 3.01
CA ILE A 126 6.46 26.43 4.25
C ILE A 126 7.72 27.29 4.24
N GLU A 127 8.37 27.44 3.10
CA GLU A 127 9.60 28.23 2.93
C GLU A 127 9.40 29.75 2.90
N LEU A 128 8.16 30.26 2.75
CA LEU A 128 7.89 31.69 2.79
C LEU A 128 8.19 32.27 4.17
N GLU A 129 9.26 33.05 4.30
CA GLU A 129 9.67 33.64 5.58
C GLU A 129 8.70 34.73 6.10
N GLU A 130 7.98 35.39 5.21
CA GLU A 130 7.06 36.48 5.51
C GLU A 130 5.77 36.03 6.21
N LEU A 131 5.44 34.73 6.17
CA LEU A 131 4.21 34.20 6.76
C LEU A 131 4.48 33.55 8.12
N THR A 132 3.55 33.74 9.05
CA THR A 132 3.57 33.00 10.33
C THR A 132 3.22 31.53 10.12
N GLY A 133 3.67 30.64 11.02
CA GLY A 133 3.36 29.19 10.95
C GLY A 133 1.87 28.90 10.88
N ASP A 134 1.04 29.61 11.64
CA ASP A 134 -0.41 29.44 11.63
C ASP A 134 -1.03 29.84 10.28
N THR A 135 -0.52 30.89 9.64
CA THR A 135 -0.99 31.29 8.30
C THR A 135 -0.61 30.27 7.25
N LYS A 136 0.59 29.70 7.31
CA LYS A 136 1.05 28.62 6.41
C LYS A 136 0.14 27.39 6.51
N ASN A 137 -0.10 26.95 7.73
CA ASN A 137 -1.00 25.79 7.97
C ASN A 137 -2.41 26.08 7.46
N THR A 138 -2.95 27.28 7.71
CA THR A 138 -4.28 27.69 7.22
C THR A 138 -4.36 27.66 5.70
N LEU A 139 -3.32 28.08 4.99
CA LEU A 139 -3.28 28.02 3.52
C LEU A 139 -3.26 26.58 3.02
N ILE A 140 -2.42 25.72 3.58
CA ILE A 140 -2.33 24.31 3.21
C ILE A 140 -3.68 23.60 3.49
N ASP A 141 -4.27 23.82 4.65
CA ASP A 141 -5.58 23.27 5.01
C ASP A 141 -6.70 23.77 4.08
N SER A 142 -6.64 25.03 3.66
CA SER A 142 -7.58 25.61 2.71
C SER A 142 -7.49 24.89 1.35
N ILE A 143 -6.28 24.69 0.82
CA ILE A 143 -6.06 23.96 -0.43
C ILE A 143 -6.60 22.53 -0.31
N THR A 144 -6.24 21.81 0.75
CA THR A 144 -6.68 20.44 1.00
C THR A 144 -8.21 20.35 1.13
N THR A 145 -8.81 21.34 1.78
CA THR A 145 -10.28 21.40 1.92
C THR A 145 -10.95 21.63 0.56
N GLN A 146 -10.41 22.51 -0.27
CA GLN A 146 -10.94 22.73 -1.62
C GLN A 146 -10.77 21.49 -2.51
N GLN A 147 -9.64 20.80 -2.42
CA GLN A 147 -9.46 19.52 -3.11
C GLN A 147 -10.53 18.49 -2.70
N LYS A 148 -10.82 18.35 -1.40
CA LYS A 148 -11.87 17.46 -0.91
C LYS A 148 -13.25 17.86 -1.46
N LEU A 149 -13.60 19.13 -1.39
CA LEU A 149 -14.93 19.60 -1.77
C LEU A 149 -15.17 19.56 -3.28
N GLN A 150 -14.16 19.91 -4.08
CA GLN A 150 -14.35 20.08 -5.53
C GLN A 150 -14.01 18.82 -6.35
N PHE A 151 -13.18 17.92 -5.82
CA PHE A 151 -12.70 16.77 -6.56
C PHE A 151 -13.05 15.45 -5.86
N ILE A 152 -12.60 15.25 -4.61
CA ILE A 152 -12.74 13.95 -3.95
C ILE A 152 -14.21 13.61 -3.65
N ASN A 153 -14.92 14.50 -2.96
CA ASN A 153 -16.28 14.23 -2.53
C ASN A 153 -17.25 13.97 -3.70
N PRO A 154 -17.24 14.77 -4.78
CA PRO A 154 -18.11 14.50 -5.92
C PRO A 154 -17.86 13.14 -6.57
N ILE A 155 -16.59 12.71 -6.65
CA ILE A 155 -16.24 11.38 -7.19
C ILE A 155 -16.77 10.28 -6.26
N LEU A 156 -16.55 10.39 -4.97
CA LEU A 156 -17.00 9.40 -4.00
C LEU A 156 -18.55 9.33 -3.94
N GLU A 157 -19.23 10.45 -4.08
CA GLU A 157 -20.70 10.50 -4.17
C GLU A 157 -21.25 9.73 -5.38
N VAL A 158 -20.58 9.79 -6.51
CA VAL A 158 -20.96 8.98 -7.67
C VAL A 158 -20.67 7.51 -7.40
N ILE A 159 -19.45 7.19 -6.92
CA ILE A 159 -19.00 5.81 -6.69
C ILE A 159 -19.92 5.04 -5.75
N ARG A 160 -20.39 5.66 -4.67
CA ARG A 160 -21.30 5.00 -3.71
C ARG A 160 -22.65 4.56 -4.32
N THR A 161 -23.03 5.14 -5.45
CA THR A 161 -24.31 4.85 -6.12
C THR A 161 -24.18 3.89 -7.30
N LEU A 162 -22.94 3.56 -7.70
CA LEU A 162 -22.67 2.69 -8.84
C LEU A 162 -23.05 1.24 -8.54
N ALA A 163 -23.57 0.55 -9.55
CA ALA A 163 -23.75 -0.90 -9.49
C ALA A 163 -22.39 -1.62 -9.55
N LEU A 164 -22.33 -2.86 -9.03
CA LEU A 164 -21.07 -3.63 -8.97
C LEU A 164 -20.33 -3.74 -10.31
N PRO A 165 -20.97 -3.96 -11.47
CA PRO A 165 -20.28 -3.97 -12.76
C PRO A 165 -19.65 -2.62 -13.12
N GLU A 166 -20.28 -1.52 -12.75
CA GLU A 166 -19.78 -0.17 -13.00
C GLU A 166 -18.60 0.16 -12.08
N LEU A 167 -18.64 -0.27 -10.80
CA LEU A 167 -17.50 -0.18 -9.89
C LEU A 167 -16.30 -0.95 -10.41
N ALA A 168 -16.52 -2.15 -10.95
CA ALA A 168 -15.46 -2.94 -11.59
C ALA A 168 -14.84 -2.19 -12.77
N ASN A 169 -15.66 -1.56 -13.61
CA ASN A 169 -15.22 -0.79 -14.76
C ASN A 169 -14.42 0.48 -14.35
N VAL A 170 -14.85 1.17 -13.29
CA VAL A 170 -14.09 2.30 -12.72
C VAL A 170 -12.71 1.84 -12.25
N ALA A 171 -12.64 0.74 -11.49
CA ALA A 171 -11.37 0.21 -11.00
C ALA A 171 -10.42 -0.17 -12.15
N GLU A 172 -10.93 -0.87 -13.17
CA GLU A 172 -10.17 -1.23 -14.37
C GLU A 172 -9.68 0.01 -15.13
N THR A 173 -10.53 1.03 -15.27
CA THR A 173 -10.20 2.30 -15.95
C THR A 173 -9.08 3.03 -15.23
N LEU A 174 -9.08 3.10 -13.90
CA LEU A 174 -8.03 3.75 -13.12
C LEU A 174 -6.68 3.04 -13.27
N VAL A 175 -6.67 1.71 -13.32
CA VAL A 175 -5.45 0.93 -13.57
C VAL A 175 -4.94 1.15 -15.00
N ASN A 176 -5.83 1.14 -16.00
CA ASN A 176 -5.48 1.39 -17.39
C ASN A 176 -4.92 2.81 -17.58
N LEU A 177 -5.49 3.80 -16.89
CA LEU A 177 -4.99 5.18 -16.93
C LEU A 177 -3.58 5.29 -16.30
N THR A 178 -3.30 4.56 -15.24
CA THR A 178 -1.97 4.46 -14.65
C THR A 178 -0.98 3.81 -15.61
N SER A 179 -1.37 2.72 -16.26
CA SER A 179 -0.56 2.05 -17.28
C SER A 179 -0.27 2.99 -18.47
N PHE A 180 -1.28 3.72 -18.93
CA PHE A 180 -1.10 4.71 -20.01
C PHE A 180 -0.10 5.81 -19.64
N LYS A 181 -0.22 6.41 -18.43
CA LYS A 181 0.74 7.42 -17.95
C LYS A 181 2.17 6.88 -17.96
N ARG A 182 2.37 5.64 -17.50
CA ARG A 182 3.69 5.00 -17.49
C ARG A 182 4.24 4.76 -18.89
N HIS A 183 3.40 4.35 -19.80
CA HIS A 183 3.80 4.10 -21.18
C HIS A 183 4.29 5.35 -21.91
N ILE A 184 3.78 6.53 -21.57
CA ILE A 184 4.17 7.83 -22.18
C ILE A 184 5.21 8.60 -21.35
N SER A 185 5.65 8.07 -20.21
CA SER A 185 6.68 8.69 -19.35
C SER A 185 8.00 7.92 -19.46
N ASP A 186 9.12 8.61 -19.24
CA ASP A 186 10.47 8.00 -19.24
C ASP A 186 10.72 7.04 -18.05
N SER A 187 9.70 6.74 -17.24
CA SER A 187 9.81 5.80 -16.14
C SER A 187 9.74 4.36 -16.64
N LEU A 188 10.45 3.45 -15.96
CA LEU A 188 10.36 2.00 -16.24
C LEU A 188 8.89 1.57 -16.21
N GLU A 189 8.45 0.89 -17.27
CA GLU A 189 7.11 0.31 -17.36
C GLU A 189 6.97 -0.85 -16.38
N THR A 190 6.37 -0.56 -15.22
CA THR A 190 6.13 -1.54 -14.15
C THR A 190 4.66 -1.95 -14.06
N VAL A 191 3.78 -1.25 -14.79
CA VAL A 191 2.34 -1.51 -14.87
C VAL A 191 1.95 -1.60 -16.34
N GLY A 192 1.48 -2.76 -16.77
CA GLY A 192 1.05 -2.98 -18.16
C GLY A 192 0.39 -4.34 -18.34
N GLY A 193 -0.16 -4.55 -19.54
CA GLY A 193 -0.86 -5.78 -19.91
C GLY A 193 -2.31 -5.84 -19.42
N PRO A 194 -2.99 -6.98 -19.62
CA PRO A 194 -4.39 -7.15 -19.23
C PRO A 194 -4.60 -6.99 -17.72
N VAL A 195 -5.68 -6.32 -17.33
CA VAL A 195 -6.04 -6.09 -15.93
C VAL A 195 -6.95 -7.20 -15.44
N ASP A 196 -6.62 -7.79 -14.30
CA ASP A 196 -7.50 -8.71 -13.59
C ASP A 196 -8.45 -7.90 -12.70
N VAL A 197 -9.75 -8.16 -12.79
CA VAL A 197 -10.78 -7.48 -12.01
C VAL A 197 -11.61 -8.48 -11.23
N LEU A 198 -11.58 -8.33 -9.91
CA LEU A 198 -12.33 -9.14 -8.96
C LEU A 198 -13.33 -8.25 -8.22
N VAL A 199 -14.58 -8.66 -8.17
CA VAL A 199 -15.61 -8.06 -7.33
C VAL A 199 -15.89 -8.98 -6.15
N ILE A 200 -15.95 -8.41 -4.95
CA ILE A 200 -16.34 -9.15 -3.74
C ILE A 200 -17.62 -8.53 -3.22
N SER A 201 -18.69 -9.31 -3.20
CA SER A 201 -19.97 -8.92 -2.59
C SER A 201 -20.26 -9.80 -1.37
N LYS A 202 -21.11 -9.31 -0.47
CA LYS A 202 -21.50 -10.11 0.70
C LYS A 202 -22.40 -11.30 0.30
N GLY A 203 -23.18 -11.16 -0.76
CA GLY A 203 -24.10 -12.20 -1.22
C GLY A 203 -23.42 -13.28 -2.05
N ASP A 204 -22.60 -12.87 -3.00
CA ASP A 204 -22.02 -13.78 -3.99
C ASP A 204 -20.57 -14.20 -3.67
N GLY A 205 -19.92 -13.49 -2.71
CA GLY A 205 -18.50 -13.68 -2.46
C GLY A 205 -17.62 -13.10 -3.59
N PRO A 206 -16.42 -13.66 -3.82
CA PRO A 206 -15.49 -13.18 -4.85
C PRO A 206 -15.87 -13.69 -6.25
N ILE A 207 -16.08 -12.75 -7.18
CA ILE A 207 -16.40 -13.05 -8.59
C ILE A 207 -15.42 -12.32 -9.51
N TRP A 208 -14.77 -13.07 -10.39
CA TRP A 208 -13.92 -12.51 -11.43
C TRP A 208 -14.76 -11.88 -12.55
N ILE A 209 -14.60 -10.60 -12.77
CA ILE A 209 -15.21 -9.88 -13.89
C ILE A 209 -14.30 -9.98 -15.12
N SER A 210 -12.99 -9.77 -14.91
CA SER A 210 -11.95 -9.94 -15.93
C SER A 210 -10.78 -10.72 -15.32
N ARG A 211 -10.24 -11.67 -16.06
CA ARG A 211 -9.11 -12.49 -15.61
C ARG A 211 -8.16 -12.79 -16.76
N LYS A 212 -6.87 -12.62 -16.53
CA LYS A 212 -5.81 -13.01 -17.45
C LYS A 212 -5.89 -14.51 -17.72
N GLU A 213 -5.90 -14.85 -18.98
CA GLU A 213 -5.75 -16.24 -19.40
C GLU A 213 -4.30 -16.46 -19.84
N TYR A 214 -3.70 -17.54 -19.36
CA TYR A 214 -2.37 -17.96 -19.79
C TYR A 214 -2.34 -18.29 -21.29
N PHE A 215 -3.48 -18.75 -21.82
CA PHE A 215 -3.70 -19.04 -23.23
C PHE A 215 -5.19 -18.94 -23.53
N ASP A 216 -5.52 -18.75 -24.80
CA ASP A 216 -6.90 -18.71 -25.30
C ASP A 216 -7.56 -20.09 -25.14
N ILE A 217 -8.56 -20.19 -24.25
CA ILE A 217 -9.30 -21.42 -23.97
C ILE A 217 -10.03 -21.90 -25.21
N SER A 218 -10.54 -21.00 -26.06
CA SER A 218 -11.25 -21.37 -27.29
C SER A 218 -10.38 -22.15 -28.28
N LYS A 219 -9.09 -21.88 -28.29
CA LYS A 219 -8.10 -22.58 -29.09
C LYS A 219 -7.55 -23.85 -28.45
N ASN A 220 -7.88 -24.09 -27.16
CA ASN A 220 -7.31 -25.18 -26.36
C ASN A 220 -8.38 -25.97 -25.60
N ILE A 221 -9.51 -26.23 -26.22
CA ILE A 221 -10.68 -26.93 -25.61
C ILE A 221 -10.29 -28.29 -25.01
N GLU A 222 -9.38 -29.04 -25.65
CA GLU A 222 -8.92 -30.32 -25.15
C GLU A 222 -8.16 -30.23 -23.82
N TYR A 223 -7.37 -29.16 -23.61
CA TYR A 223 -6.70 -28.92 -22.36
C TYR A 223 -7.72 -28.66 -21.24
N TYR A 224 -8.73 -27.83 -21.49
CA TYR A 224 -9.79 -27.52 -20.56
C TYR A 224 -10.58 -28.77 -20.15
N ASN A 225 -10.95 -29.60 -21.10
CA ASN A 225 -11.70 -30.85 -20.87
C ASN A 225 -10.89 -31.87 -20.06
N ARG A 226 -9.57 -31.93 -20.21
CA ARG A 226 -8.68 -32.79 -19.41
C ARG A 226 -8.59 -32.36 -17.94
N LYS A 227 -8.67 -31.08 -17.66
CA LYS A 227 -8.57 -30.53 -16.28
C LYS A 227 -9.87 -30.64 -15.49
N ARG A 228 -11.00 -30.91 -16.16
CA ARG A 228 -12.31 -31.06 -15.55
C ARG A 228 -12.68 -32.50 -15.16
N ARG A 229 -11.84 -33.44 -15.50
CA ARG A 229 -11.92 -34.84 -15.07
C ARG A 229 -11.04 -35.05 -13.83
#